data_e6c960bb1c0c2a93a91613e3fdf40ecd
#
_entry.id   e6c960bb1c0c2a93a91613e3fdf40ecd
#
_cell.length_a   1.000
_cell.length_b   1.000
_cell.length_c   1.000
_cell.angle_alpha   90.00
_cell.angle_beta   90.00
_cell.angle_gamma   90.00
#
_symmetry.space_group_name_H-M   'P 1'
#
loop_
_entity.id
_entity.type
_entity.pdbx_description
1 polymer ?
#
loop_
_entity_poly.entity_id
_entity_poly.type
_entity_poly.pdbx_seq_one_letter_code
_entity_poly.pdbx_strand_id
1 'polypeptide(L)'
;MIKVETLGMYDIAKINPVLKSANDVVNNSFLTVGGITYVILNDINGDDAYKDGVVIKAGEYLNGYDLSAWAGQKLVIDEKHITYASGDDYDDITAGTTLLKPKTDGTLEVTSTAPESGVYFKVTDKVTLTGKAVKVLIMGV
;
A
#
# COMPACT_ATOMS: atom_id res chain seq x y z
N MET A 1 8.04 -5.00 -0.13
CA MET A 1 6.91 -5.87 -0.49
C MET A 1 5.67 -5.48 0.28
N ILE A 2 4.54 -5.49 -0.37
CA ILE A 2 3.22 -5.36 0.24
C ILE A 2 2.54 -6.72 0.14
N LYS A 3 2.04 -7.24 1.23
CA LYS A 3 1.42 -8.56 1.26
C LYS A 3 0.06 -8.50 1.95
N VAL A 4 -0.96 -9.08 1.34
CA VAL A 4 -2.25 -9.28 1.99
C VAL A 4 -2.09 -10.33 3.11
N GLU A 5 -2.76 -10.12 4.23
CA GLU A 5 -2.60 -11.01 5.37
C GLU A 5 -3.24 -12.38 5.15
N THR A 6 -4.39 -12.40 4.48
CA THR A 6 -5.10 -13.65 4.19
C THR A 6 -5.55 -13.71 2.73
N LEU A 7 -5.59 -14.90 2.16
CA LEU A 7 -6.07 -15.09 0.79
C LEU A 7 -7.55 -14.72 0.63
N GLY A 8 -8.34 -14.83 1.68
CA GLY A 8 -9.75 -14.42 1.67
C GLY A 8 -9.97 -12.94 1.36
N MET A 9 -8.95 -12.08 1.49
CA MET A 9 -9.05 -10.69 1.07
C MET A 9 -9.30 -10.55 -0.43
N TYR A 10 -8.81 -11.47 -1.25
CA TYR A 10 -9.06 -11.43 -2.69
C TYR A 10 -10.53 -11.71 -3.05
N ASP A 11 -11.28 -12.41 -2.20
CA ASP A 11 -12.70 -12.69 -2.42
C ASP A 11 -13.58 -11.43 -2.30
N ILE A 12 -13.08 -10.42 -1.56
CA ILE A 12 -13.75 -9.12 -1.40
C ILE A 12 -13.04 -8.01 -2.18
N ALA A 13 -12.11 -8.37 -3.05
CA ALA A 13 -11.33 -7.41 -3.81
C ALA A 13 -12.22 -6.65 -4.81
N LYS A 14 -11.92 -5.37 -4.97
CA LYS A 14 -12.51 -4.52 -6.00
C LYS A 14 -11.39 -4.03 -6.91
N ILE A 15 -11.44 -4.46 -8.17
CA ILE A 15 -10.44 -4.14 -9.18
C ILE A 15 -11.02 -3.11 -10.15
N ASN A 16 -10.24 -2.08 -10.47
CA ASN A 16 -10.58 -1.17 -11.55
C ASN A 16 -10.01 -1.73 -12.86
N PRO A 17 -10.84 -2.24 -13.79
CA PRO A 17 -10.37 -2.93 -14.99
C PRO A 17 -9.76 -2.01 -16.05
N VAL A 18 -9.91 -0.69 -15.88
CA VAL A 18 -9.41 0.32 -16.83
C VAL A 18 -8.36 1.25 -16.21
N LEU A 19 -7.81 0.86 -15.06
CA LEU A 19 -6.83 1.67 -14.35
C LEU A 19 -5.55 1.82 -15.16
N LYS A 20 -5.13 3.06 -15.36
CA LYS A 20 -3.86 3.43 -15.99
C LYS A 20 -3.29 4.63 -15.26
N SER A 21 -1.97 4.81 -15.37
CA SER A 21 -1.30 6.01 -14.88
C SER A 21 -0.70 6.80 -16.04
N ALA A 22 -0.69 8.11 -15.92
CA ALA A 22 0.03 9.00 -16.85
C ALA A 22 1.56 8.93 -16.67
N ASN A 23 2.02 8.36 -15.57
CA ASN A 23 3.43 8.19 -15.24
C ASN A 23 3.76 6.70 -15.08
N ASP A 24 5.04 6.37 -15.13
CA ASP A 24 5.52 5.04 -14.79
C ASP A 24 5.17 4.70 -13.33
N VAL A 25 4.81 3.45 -13.09
CA VAL A 25 4.43 2.95 -11.76
C VAL A 25 5.28 1.74 -11.42
N VAL A 26 5.80 1.71 -10.23
CA VAL A 26 6.53 0.53 -9.73
C VAL A 26 5.52 -0.52 -9.27
N ASN A 27 5.65 -1.75 -9.74
CA ASN A 27 4.82 -2.85 -9.26
C ASN A 27 5.00 -3.06 -7.75
N ASN A 28 3.95 -3.53 -7.10
CA ASN A 28 3.92 -3.68 -5.66
C ASN A 28 4.15 -2.36 -4.91
N SER A 29 3.38 -1.36 -5.30
CA SER A 29 3.35 -0.04 -4.65
C SER A 29 1.92 0.47 -4.51
N PHE A 30 1.75 1.60 -3.84
CA PHE A 30 0.47 2.29 -3.74
C PHE A 30 0.32 3.32 -4.85
N LEU A 31 -0.91 3.53 -5.31
CA LEU A 31 -1.23 4.55 -6.29
C LEU A 31 -2.58 5.17 -5.95
N THR A 32 -2.63 6.51 -5.90
CA THR A 32 -3.90 7.23 -5.69
C THR A 32 -4.29 7.92 -6.99
N VAL A 33 -5.48 7.60 -7.49
CA VAL A 33 -6.07 8.18 -8.70
C VAL A 33 -7.52 8.55 -8.41
N GLY A 34 -7.88 9.81 -8.64
CA GLY A 34 -9.25 10.28 -8.43
C GLY A 34 -9.74 10.13 -6.98
N GLY A 35 -8.85 10.26 -6.01
CA GLY A 35 -9.17 10.11 -4.59
C GLY A 35 -9.27 8.67 -4.11
N ILE A 36 -9.07 7.69 -5.00
CA ILE A 36 -9.08 6.27 -4.66
C ILE A 36 -7.65 5.76 -4.59
N THR A 37 -7.29 5.10 -3.51
CA THR A 37 -5.98 4.49 -3.32
C THR A 37 -6.03 3.01 -3.64
N TYR A 38 -5.13 2.59 -4.51
CA TYR A 38 -4.95 1.20 -4.95
C TYR A 38 -3.61 0.66 -4.47
N VAL A 39 -3.55 -0.64 -4.24
CA VAL A 39 -2.29 -1.37 -4.28
C VAL A 39 -2.15 -2.02 -5.66
N ILE A 40 -0.98 -1.86 -6.28
CA ILE A 40 -0.71 -2.35 -7.64
C ILE A 40 0.02 -3.67 -7.56
N LEU A 41 -0.64 -4.72 -8.01
CA LEU A 41 -0.14 -6.10 -7.99
C LEU A 41 -0.30 -6.73 -9.36
N ASN A 42 0.47 -6.25 -10.34
CA ASN A 42 0.47 -6.84 -11.67
C ASN A 42 1.22 -8.18 -11.67
N ASP A 43 0.66 -9.15 -12.37
CA ASP A 43 1.37 -10.38 -12.71
C ASP A 43 2.31 -10.09 -13.89
N ILE A 44 3.60 -10.22 -13.64
CA ILE A 44 4.64 -9.88 -14.60
C ILE A 44 5.23 -11.17 -15.19
N ASN A 45 5.01 -11.39 -16.49
CA ASN A 45 5.56 -12.55 -17.22
C ASN A 45 5.24 -13.91 -16.58
N GLY A 46 4.04 -14.05 -16.01
CA GLY A 46 3.64 -15.27 -15.31
C GLY A 46 4.25 -15.44 -13.93
N ASP A 47 4.94 -14.41 -13.45
CA ASP A 47 5.50 -14.38 -12.10
C ASP A 47 4.47 -13.88 -11.07
N ASP A 48 4.85 -13.99 -9.81
CA ASP A 48 4.07 -13.53 -8.69
C ASP A 48 3.77 -12.02 -8.79
N ALA A 49 2.53 -11.63 -8.49
CA ALA A 49 2.12 -10.23 -8.40
C ALA A 49 2.90 -9.43 -7.33
N TYR A 50 3.61 -10.11 -6.45
CA TYR A 50 4.46 -9.49 -5.42
C TYR A 50 5.87 -9.16 -5.92
N LYS A 51 6.18 -9.35 -7.21
CA LYS A 51 7.49 -9.02 -7.75
C LYS A 51 7.78 -7.53 -7.65
N ASP A 52 8.74 -7.22 -6.80
CA ASP A 52 9.16 -5.85 -6.49
C ASP A 52 10.06 -5.24 -7.56
N GLY A 53 10.03 -3.92 -7.66
CA GLY A 53 10.98 -3.14 -8.43
C GLY A 53 10.77 -3.16 -9.94
N VAL A 54 9.78 -3.89 -10.44
CA VAL A 54 9.44 -3.89 -11.86
C VAL A 54 8.64 -2.64 -12.18
N VAL A 55 9.09 -1.90 -13.20
CA VAL A 55 8.43 -0.67 -13.65
C VAL A 55 7.36 -1.02 -14.69
N ILE A 56 6.13 -0.57 -14.45
CA ILE A 56 5.03 -0.62 -15.40
C ILE A 56 4.97 0.74 -16.08
N LYS A 57 5.11 0.75 -17.41
CA LYS A 57 5.18 1.99 -18.17
C LYS A 57 3.87 2.78 -18.16
N ALA A 58 3.99 4.09 -18.24
CA ALA A 58 2.85 4.99 -18.40
C ALA A 58 1.94 4.53 -19.53
N GLY A 59 0.64 4.56 -19.32
CA GLY A 59 -0.37 4.15 -20.28
C GLY A 59 -0.66 2.65 -20.35
N GLU A 60 0.13 1.81 -19.69
CA GLU A 60 -0.19 0.38 -19.57
C GLU A 60 -1.25 0.13 -18.49
N TYR A 61 -2.01 -0.96 -18.64
CA TYR A 61 -3.01 -1.34 -17.65
C TYR A 61 -2.37 -1.79 -16.34
N LEU A 62 -2.98 -1.36 -15.24
CA LEU A 62 -2.58 -1.69 -13.88
C LEU A 62 -3.61 -2.61 -13.24
N ASN A 63 -3.15 -3.65 -12.57
CA ASN A 63 -3.99 -4.45 -11.70
C ASN A 63 -4.03 -3.79 -10.31
N GLY A 64 -4.95 -2.85 -10.15
CA GLY A 64 -5.11 -2.07 -8.92
C GLY A 64 -6.25 -2.60 -8.07
N TYR A 65 -5.94 -2.98 -6.85
CA TYR A 65 -6.94 -3.35 -5.84
C TYR A 65 -7.32 -2.11 -5.03
N ASP A 66 -8.61 -1.74 -5.11
CA ASP A 66 -9.16 -0.61 -4.35
C ASP A 66 -9.11 -0.93 -2.85
N LEU A 67 -8.30 -0.20 -2.12
CA LEU A 67 -8.08 -0.45 -0.70
C LEU A 67 -9.33 -0.16 0.16
N SER A 68 -10.28 0.62 -0.33
CA SER A 68 -11.53 0.85 0.39
C SER A 68 -12.36 -0.42 0.54
N ALA A 69 -12.25 -1.36 -0.41
CA ALA A 69 -12.91 -2.66 -0.32
C ALA A 69 -12.29 -3.55 0.77
N TRP A 70 -11.07 -3.26 1.17
CA TRP A 70 -10.33 -4.00 2.20
C TRP A 70 -10.29 -3.29 3.56
N ALA A 71 -11.13 -2.26 3.75
CA ALA A 71 -11.23 -1.58 5.05
C ALA A 71 -11.53 -2.61 6.17
N GLY A 72 -10.80 -2.52 7.27
CA GLY A 72 -10.86 -3.50 8.36
C GLY A 72 -9.96 -4.73 8.20
N GLN A 73 -9.34 -4.90 7.03
CA GLN A 73 -8.37 -5.97 6.78
C GLN A 73 -6.94 -5.46 7.02
N LYS A 74 -5.97 -6.38 7.02
CA LYS A 74 -4.57 -6.06 7.30
C LYS A 74 -3.67 -6.36 6.12
N LEU A 75 -2.64 -5.52 5.99
CA LEU A 75 -1.52 -5.73 5.08
C LEU A 75 -0.22 -5.81 5.89
N VAL A 76 0.75 -6.54 5.35
CA VAL A 76 2.14 -6.48 5.80
C VAL A 76 2.94 -5.72 4.74
N ILE A 77 3.66 -4.68 5.15
CA ILE A 77 4.44 -3.80 4.27
C ILE A 77 5.87 -3.68 4.75
N ASP A 78 6.83 -3.83 3.82
CA ASP A 78 8.24 -3.53 4.11
C ASP A 78 8.43 -2.04 4.38
N GLU A 79 9.40 -1.71 5.21
CA GLU A 79 9.69 -0.31 5.58
C GLU A 79 10.05 0.57 4.37
N LYS A 80 10.51 -0.01 3.26
CA LYS A 80 10.82 0.75 2.04
C LYS A 80 9.59 1.45 1.44
N HIS A 81 8.39 1.01 1.79
CA HIS A 81 7.13 1.65 1.38
C HIS A 81 6.71 2.78 2.32
N ILE A 82 7.49 3.08 3.35
CA ILE A 82 7.18 4.10 4.35
C ILE A 82 8.13 5.28 4.17
N THR A 83 7.57 6.48 4.13
CA THR A 83 8.31 7.74 4.18
C THR A 83 8.20 8.33 5.57
N TYR A 84 9.35 8.59 6.19
CA TYR A 84 9.44 9.17 7.52
C TYR A 84 9.59 10.70 7.44
N ALA A 85 9.23 11.39 8.53
CA ALA A 85 9.63 12.77 8.73
C ALA A 85 11.16 12.87 8.86
N SER A 86 11.71 14.05 8.59
CA SER A 86 13.16 14.26 8.67
C SER A 86 13.69 13.93 10.07
N GLY A 87 14.66 13.03 10.11
CA GLY A 87 15.30 12.57 11.35
C GLY A 87 14.63 11.36 12.00
N ASP A 88 13.47 10.95 11.52
CA ASP A 88 12.77 9.77 12.02
C ASP A 88 13.12 8.53 11.21
N ASP A 89 12.91 7.36 11.81
CA ASP A 89 13.13 6.07 11.18
C ASP A 89 12.15 5.00 11.68
N TYR A 90 12.40 3.75 11.34
CA TYR A 90 11.55 2.63 11.73
C TYR A 90 11.37 2.51 13.26
N ASP A 91 12.38 2.90 14.04
CA ASP A 91 12.31 2.79 15.50
C ASP A 91 11.31 3.78 16.12
N ASP A 92 10.97 4.86 15.39
CA ASP A 92 9.97 5.84 15.81
C ASP A 92 8.53 5.37 15.57
N ILE A 93 8.34 4.28 14.83
CA ILE A 93 7.00 3.67 14.66
C ILE A 93 6.60 3.00 15.97
N THR A 94 5.39 3.35 16.44
CA THR A 94 4.78 2.76 17.63
C THR A 94 3.59 1.90 17.25
N ALA A 95 3.68 0.60 17.49
CA ALA A 95 2.56 -0.33 17.27
C ALA A 95 1.34 0.10 18.10
N GLY A 96 0.19 0.11 17.46
CA GLY A 96 -1.07 0.53 18.07
C GLY A 96 -1.37 2.03 18.01
N THR A 97 -0.41 2.86 17.61
CA THR A 97 -0.55 4.33 17.63
C THR A 97 -0.23 4.99 16.29
N THR A 98 0.88 4.62 15.66
CA THR A 98 1.34 5.26 14.42
C THR A 98 0.34 5.10 13.29
N LEU A 99 0.00 6.21 12.63
CA LEU A 99 -0.84 6.26 11.44
C LEU A 99 0.00 6.51 10.20
N LEU A 100 -0.43 5.93 9.09
CA LEU A 100 0.17 6.14 7.77
C LEU A 100 -0.91 6.60 6.80
N LYS A 101 -0.57 7.47 5.88
CA LYS A 101 -1.46 7.90 4.79
C LYS A 101 -0.75 7.80 3.45
N PRO A 102 -1.51 7.59 2.35
CA PRO A 102 -0.93 7.55 1.01
C PRO A 102 -0.22 8.84 0.65
N LYS A 103 0.91 8.70 -0.02
CA LYS A 103 1.70 9.80 -0.56
C LYS A 103 1.75 9.69 -2.10
N THR A 104 1.95 10.81 -2.78
CA THR A 104 1.93 10.87 -4.25
C THR A 104 3.05 10.10 -4.92
N ASP A 105 4.12 9.76 -4.21
CA ASP A 105 5.26 9.00 -4.73
C ASP A 105 5.09 7.48 -4.70
N GLY A 106 3.91 6.99 -4.30
CA GLY A 106 3.63 5.55 -4.20
C GLY A 106 3.99 4.92 -2.86
N THR A 107 4.44 5.71 -1.90
CA THR A 107 4.71 5.28 -0.52
C THR A 107 3.59 5.71 0.43
N LEU A 108 3.72 5.31 1.69
CA LEU A 108 2.89 5.78 2.79
C LEU A 108 3.73 6.68 3.69
N GLU A 109 3.21 7.83 4.07
CA GLU A 109 3.90 8.71 5.01
C GLU A 109 3.30 8.63 6.41
N VAL A 110 4.17 8.76 7.41
CA VAL A 110 3.75 8.84 8.81
C VAL A 110 2.98 10.15 9.04
N THR A 111 1.84 10.04 9.71
CA THR A 111 1.02 11.20 10.07
C THR A 111 0.57 11.12 11.53
N SER A 112 0.41 12.26 12.17
CA SER A 112 -0.10 12.34 13.54
C SER A 112 -1.63 12.37 13.62
N THR A 113 -2.30 12.64 12.50
CA THR A 113 -3.75 12.75 12.43
C THR A 113 -4.31 11.95 11.26
N ALA A 114 -5.48 11.34 11.47
CA ALA A 114 -6.20 10.69 10.39
C ALA A 114 -6.60 11.73 9.33
N PRO A 115 -6.50 11.39 8.02
CA PRO A 115 -6.98 12.27 6.97
C PRO A 115 -8.50 12.44 7.04
N GLU A 116 -9.00 13.55 6.50
CA GLU A 116 -10.44 13.83 6.48
C GLU A 116 -11.21 12.93 5.52
N SER A 117 -10.55 12.38 4.52
CA SER A 117 -11.16 11.50 3.53
C SER A 117 -10.15 10.49 2.98
N GLY A 118 -10.68 9.43 2.36
CA GLY A 118 -9.89 8.36 1.77
C GLY A 118 -9.44 7.31 2.76
N VAL A 119 -8.62 6.38 2.31
CA VAL A 119 -8.06 5.34 3.17
C VAL A 119 -6.80 5.84 3.86
N TYR A 120 -6.59 5.33 5.06
CA TYR A 120 -5.35 5.46 5.81
C TYR A 120 -5.10 4.16 6.57
N PHE A 121 -4.00 4.09 7.29
CA PHE A 121 -3.57 2.84 7.91
C PHE A 121 -3.14 3.09 9.34
N LYS A 122 -3.45 2.12 10.20
CA LYS A 122 -2.95 2.10 11.57
C LYS A 122 -1.95 0.96 11.72
N VAL A 123 -0.74 1.27 12.16
CA VAL A 123 0.24 0.23 12.46
C VAL A 123 -0.23 -0.55 13.68
N THR A 124 -0.40 -1.87 13.54
CA THR A 124 -0.80 -2.75 14.63
C THR A 124 0.38 -3.50 15.23
N ASP A 125 1.36 -3.85 14.42
CA ASP A 125 2.54 -4.60 14.85
C ASP A 125 3.78 -4.22 14.02
N LYS A 126 4.94 -4.36 14.63
CA LYS A 126 6.23 -4.39 13.94
C LYS A 126 6.61 -5.84 13.72
N VAL A 127 6.92 -6.19 12.48
CA VAL A 127 7.17 -7.58 12.08
C VAL A 127 8.39 -7.67 11.15
N THR A 128 8.75 -8.87 10.76
CA THR A 128 9.78 -9.12 9.74
C THR A 128 9.13 -9.81 8.56
N LEU A 129 9.37 -9.31 7.36
CA LEU A 129 8.96 -9.92 6.10
C LEU A 129 10.22 -10.33 5.32
N THR A 130 10.75 -9.49 4.45
CA THR A 130 12.08 -9.64 3.85
C THR A 130 13.15 -8.86 4.62
N GLY A 131 12.73 -8.03 5.55
CA GLY A 131 13.49 -7.20 6.46
C GLY A 131 12.52 -6.57 7.44
N LYS A 132 12.84 -5.39 7.95
CA LYS A 132 11.92 -4.62 8.80
C LYS A 132 10.62 -4.34 8.05
N ALA A 133 9.50 -4.63 8.69
CA ALA A 133 8.17 -4.47 8.13
C ALA A 133 7.16 -4.09 9.21
N VAL A 134 5.99 -3.67 8.80
CA VAL A 134 4.86 -3.39 9.68
C VAL A 134 3.62 -4.12 9.21
N LYS A 135 2.80 -4.55 10.15
CA LYS A 135 1.44 -4.96 9.90
C LYS A 135 0.54 -3.75 10.10
N VAL A 136 -0.30 -3.46 9.15
CA VAL A 136 -1.20 -2.31 9.19
C VAL A 136 -2.65 -2.74 9.03
N LEU A 137 -3.53 -2.07 9.75
CA LEU A 137 -4.98 -2.17 9.57
C LEU A 137 -5.41 -1.10 8.58
N ILE A 138 -6.16 -1.49 7.55
CA ILE A 138 -6.72 -0.58 6.57
C ILE A 138 -7.91 0.11 7.19
N MET A 139 -7.85 1.44 7.28
CA MET A 139 -8.90 2.30 7.82
C MET A 139 -9.56 3.06 6.66
N GLY A 140 -10.87 3.18 6.72
CA GLY A 140 -11.63 3.97 5.76
C GLY A 140 -12.29 5.17 6.43
N VAL A 141 -12.44 6.22 5.67
CA VAL A 141 -13.16 7.43 6.09
C VAL A 141 -14.30 7.68 5.12
#